data_2a32553a87ad254edeb9aa8ffd92d50e
#
_entry.id   2a32553a87ad254edeb9aa8ffd92d50e
#
_cell.length_a   1.000
_cell.length_b   1.000
_cell.length_c   1.000
_cell.angle_alpha   90.00
_cell.angle_beta   90.00
_cell.angle_gamma   90.00
#
_symmetry.space_group_name_H-M   'P 1'
#
loop_
_entity.id
_entity.type
_entity.pdbx_description
1 polymer ?
#
loop_
_entity_poly.entity_id
_entity_poly.type
_entity_poly.pdbx_seq_one_letter_code
_entity_poly.pdbx_strand_id
1 'polypeptide(L)'
;IELTSVASRVLRVLASGDQSRLEGVLDAFYKDYSVSTDRKVAKAMIKVYIEEVCAEKRADFVKVIESEFGGDVDAYVDHMFDNSVFVCKEKVMEAVKGEADLKADPAAALLASIQKVQPELIQAYTKDAEKFAEGKKEYIAGTLVMRKGEAIYPDANFTMRLTYGTVLPYSPRDAVQYLHYTTLDGVMEKEDPTNWEFEVPARLK
;
A
#
# COMPACT_ATOMS: atom_id res chain seq x y z
N ILE A 1 -0.12 4.52 -6.33
CA ILE A 1 -0.96 5.73 -6.56
C ILE A 1 -2.41 5.31 -6.39
N GLU A 2 -3.09 5.84 -5.37
CA GLU A 2 -4.47 5.43 -5.02
C GLU A 2 -5.49 5.85 -6.09
N LEU A 3 -5.26 6.98 -6.76
CA LEU A 3 -6.10 7.45 -7.85
C LEU A 3 -6.21 6.41 -8.99
N THR A 4 -5.10 5.76 -9.36
CA THR A 4 -5.11 4.69 -10.38
C THR A 4 -5.75 3.41 -9.85
N SER A 5 -5.65 3.17 -8.54
CA SER A 5 -6.28 2.01 -7.88
C SER A 5 -7.80 2.10 -7.92
N VAL A 6 -8.39 3.26 -7.61
CA VAL A 6 -9.85 3.45 -7.71
C VAL A 6 -10.31 3.41 -9.17
N ALA A 7 -9.55 3.99 -10.11
CA ALA A 7 -9.85 3.86 -11.54
C ALA A 7 -9.92 2.39 -11.98
N SER A 8 -8.95 1.56 -11.57
CA SER A 8 -8.96 0.12 -11.85
C SER A 8 -10.19 -0.60 -11.28
N ARG A 9 -10.57 -0.28 -10.04
CA ARG A 9 -11.74 -0.88 -9.38
C ARG A 9 -13.03 -0.51 -10.09
N VAL A 10 -13.22 0.77 -10.40
CA VAL A 10 -14.40 1.27 -11.11
C VAL A 10 -14.52 0.64 -12.50
N LEU A 11 -13.46 0.67 -13.30
CA LEU A 11 -13.46 0.06 -14.63
C LEU A 11 -13.77 -1.44 -14.61
N ARG A 12 -13.29 -2.16 -13.59
CA ARG A 12 -13.59 -3.59 -13.40
C ARG A 12 -15.05 -3.83 -13.04
N VAL A 13 -15.64 -3.02 -12.16
CA VAL A 13 -17.06 -3.10 -11.81
C VAL A 13 -17.94 -2.85 -13.04
N LEU A 14 -17.62 -1.83 -13.82
CA LEU A 14 -18.35 -1.51 -15.04
C LEU A 14 -18.24 -2.64 -16.09
N ALA A 15 -17.04 -3.21 -16.25
CA ALA A 15 -16.82 -4.34 -17.16
C ALA A 15 -17.56 -5.62 -16.73
N SER A 16 -17.84 -5.81 -15.45
CA SER A 16 -18.63 -6.95 -14.95
C SER A 16 -20.14 -6.83 -15.21
N GLY A 17 -20.62 -5.64 -15.56
CA GLY A 17 -22.05 -5.34 -15.72
C GLY A 17 -22.84 -5.19 -14.41
N ASP A 18 -22.21 -5.45 -13.25
CA ASP A 18 -22.88 -5.34 -11.93
C ASP A 18 -22.60 -3.97 -11.28
N GLN A 19 -23.29 -2.97 -11.78
CA GLN A 19 -23.15 -1.60 -11.27
C GLN A 19 -23.69 -1.41 -9.83
N SER A 20 -24.45 -2.37 -9.30
CA SER A 20 -25.00 -2.27 -7.94
C SER A 20 -23.91 -2.17 -6.86
N ARG A 21 -22.73 -2.68 -7.13
CA ARG A 21 -21.56 -2.65 -6.23
C ARG A 21 -20.77 -1.35 -6.27
N LEU A 22 -21.01 -0.52 -7.29
CA LEU A 22 -20.16 0.66 -7.54
C LEU A 22 -20.16 1.61 -6.36
N GLU A 23 -21.35 1.93 -5.84
CA GLU A 23 -21.49 2.87 -4.72
C GLU A 23 -20.74 2.40 -3.47
N GLY A 24 -20.87 1.13 -3.09
CA GLY A 24 -20.16 0.56 -1.94
C GLY A 24 -18.63 0.57 -2.11
N VAL A 25 -18.14 0.32 -3.33
CA VAL A 25 -16.71 0.39 -3.65
C VAL A 25 -16.18 1.82 -3.51
N LEU A 26 -16.94 2.81 -3.98
CA LEU A 26 -16.57 4.22 -3.88
C LEU A 26 -16.62 4.71 -2.44
N ASP A 27 -17.67 4.37 -1.68
CA ASP A 27 -17.77 4.75 -0.27
C ASP A 27 -16.64 4.20 0.59
N ALA A 28 -16.29 2.94 0.39
CA ALA A 28 -15.17 2.32 1.09
C ALA A 28 -13.83 2.98 0.75
N PHE A 29 -13.63 3.40 -0.51
CA PHE A 29 -12.40 4.04 -0.94
C PHE A 29 -12.29 5.49 -0.43
N TYR A 30 -13.32 6.32 -0.69
CA TYR A 30 -13.23 7.74 -0.38
C TYR A 30 -13.36 8.09 1.11
N LYS A 31 -13.74 7.12 1.95
CA LYS A 31 -13.79 7.29 3.40
C LYS A 31 -12.48 7.80 4.00
N ASP A 32 -11.36 7.23 3.53
CA ASP A 32 -10.02 7.50 4.07
C ASP A 32 -9.05 8.08 3.01
N TYR A 33 -9.57 8.43 1.82
CA TYR A 33 -8.77 8.93 0.72
C TYR A 33 -8.38 10.40 0.88
N SER A 34 -7.10 10.69 0.69
CA SER A 34 -6.56 12.06 0.72
C SER A 34 -5.92 12.43 -0.62
N VAL A 35 -6.61 13.23 -1.42
CA VAL A 35 -6.12 13.72 -2.73
C VAL A 35 -4.76 14.41 -2.62
N SER A 36 -4.57 15.25 -1.59
CA SER A 36 -3.33 16.01 -1.43
C SER A 36 -2.13 15.11 -1.09
N THR A 37 -2.37 14.05 -0.34
CA THR A 37 -1.34 13.07 0.02
C THR A 37 -1.00 12.21 -1.19
N ASP A 38 -2.01 11.66 -1.88
CA ASP A 38 -1.81 10.80 -3.04
C ASP A 38 -1.11 11.54 -4.19
N ARG A 39 -1.44 12.83 -4.43
CA ARG A 39 -0.76 13.69 -5.41
C ARG A 39 0.74 13.81 -5.10
N LYS A 40 1.13 14.01 -3.84
CA LYS A 40 2.54 14.08 -3.45
C LYS A 40 3.25 12.73 -3.64
N VAL A 41 2.59 11.65 -3.25
CA VAL A 41 3.09 10.29 -3.45
C VAL A 41 3.26 9.99 -4.93
N ALA A 42 2.28 10.34 -5.78
CA ALA A 42 2.34 10.15 -7.23
C ALA A 42 3.56 10.86 -7.85
N LYS A 43 3.81 12.12 -7.48
CA LYS A 43 4.99 12.87 -7.93
C LYS A 43 6.29 12.16 -7.59
N ALA A 44 6.44 11.72 -6.35
CA ALA A 44 7.62 11.00 -5.90
C ALA A 44 7.79 9.65 -6.60
N MET A 45 6.73 8.86 -6.67
CA MET A 45 6.76 7.51 -7.27
C MET A 45 7.06 7.54 -8.78
N ILE A 46 6.52 8.49 -9.52
CA ILE A 46 6.80 8.62 -10.96
C ILE A 46 8.24 9.05 -11.21
N LYS A 47 8.81 9.95 -10.39
CA LYS A 47 10.23 10.31 -10.47
C LYS A 47 11.11 9.08 -10.25
N VAL A 48 10.87 8.33 -9.18
CA VAL A 48 11.61 7.08 -8.90
C VAL A 48 11.45 6.07 -10.04
N TYR A 49 10.23 5.92 -10.60
CA TYR A 49 10.00 5.03 -11.73
C TYR A 49 10.87 5.42 -12.94
N ILE A 50 10.97 6.70 -13.25
CA ILE A 50 11.80 7.18 -14.37
C ILE A 50 13.30 7.00 -14.08
N GLU A 51 13.73 7.16 -12.84
CA GLU A 51 15.12 6.98 -12.43
C GLU A 51 15.55 5.50 -12.45
N GLU A 52 14.71 4.60 -11.93
CA GLU A 52 15.08 3.21 -11.68
C GLU A 52 14.77 2.26 -12.85
N VAL A 53 13.76 2.59 -13.68
CA VAL A 53 13.37 1.73 -14.80
C VAL A 53 14.18 2.07 -16.05
N CYS A 54 14.84 1.07 -16.63
CA CYS A 54 15.59 1.24 -17.88
C CYS A 54 14.68 1.74 -19.03
N ALA A 55 15.22 2.59 -19.88
CA ALA A 55 14.45 3.33 -20.89
C ALA A 55 13.62 2.42 -21.80
N GLU A 56 14.16 1.26 -22.19
CA GLU A 56 13.50 0.30 -23.10
C GLU A 56 12.28 -0.40 -22.48
N LYS A 57 12.16 -0.37 -21.14
CA LYS A 57 11.07 -1.01 -20.39
C LYS A 57 10.11 -0.02 -19.76
N ARG A 58 10.31 1.28 -19.99
CA ARG A 58 9.39 2.30 -19.50
C ARG A 58 8.05 2.24 -20.22
N ALA A 59 6.99 2.41 -19.44
CA ALA A 59 5.63 2.52 -19.96
C ALA A 59 5.45 3.82 -20.77
N ASP A 60 4.52 3.82 -21.73
CA ASP A 60 4.34 4.92 -22.70
C ASP A 60 3.97 6.27 -22.06
N PHE A 61 3.45 6.29 -20.83
CA PHE A 61 3.16 7.55 -20.13
C PHE A 61 4.41 8.42 -19.92
N VAL A 62 5.61 7.83 -19.88
CA VAL A 62 6.86 8.60 -19.80
C VAL A 62 7.08 9.43 -21.07
N LYS A 63 6.73 8.88 -22.25
CA LYS A 63 6.78 9.62 -23.51
C LYS A 63 5.80 10.80 -23.52
N VAL A 64 4.62 10.63 -22.90
CA VAL A 64 3.65 11.71 -22.73
C VAL A 64 4.23 12.83 -21.85
N ILE A 65 4.89 12.47 -20.75
CA ILE A 65 5.58 13.46 -19.90
C ILE A 65 6.64 14.24 -20.71
N GLU A 66 7.43 13.54 -21.52
CA GLU A 66 8.47 14.17 -22.34
C GLU A 66 7.89 15.08 -23.45
N SER A 67 6.86 14.60 -24.17
CA SER A 67 6.32 15.31 -25.35
C SER A 67 5.33 16.43 -25.02
N GLU A 68 4.49 16.26 -24.00
CA GLU A 68 3.41 17.18 -23.69
C GLU A 68 3.71 18.08 -22.48
N PHE A 69 4.56 17.61 -21.57
CA PHE A 69 4.93 18.33 -20.35
C PHE A 69 6.41 18.73 -20.29
N GLY A 70 7.16 18.55 -21.39
CA GLY A 70 8.58 18.94 -21.45
C GLY A 70 9.47 18.22 -20.43
N GLY A 71 9.08 17.02 -19.98
CA GLY A 71 9.78 16.26 -18.96
C GLY A 71 9.39 16.63 -17.52
N ASP A 72 8.48 17.57 -17.31
CA ASP A 72 8.02 17.99 -15.97
C ASP A 72 7.01 16.99 -15.40
N VAL A 73 7.50 16.11 -14.52
CA VAL A 73 6.68 15.12 -13.81
C VAL A 73 5.64 15.77 -12.90
N ASP A 74 5.98 16.89 -12.27
CA ASP A 74 5.08 17.56 -11.34
C ASP A 74 3.89 18.16 -12.07
N ALA A 75 4.14 18.79 -13.24
CA ALA A 75 3.10 19.31 -14.11
C ALA A 75 2.18 18.21 -14.67
N TYR A 76 2.75 17.07 -15.08
CA TYR A 76 1.96 15.91 -15.53
C TYR A 76 1.04 15.38 -14.41
N VAL A 77 1.56 15.20 -13.22
CA VAL A 77 0.77 14.71 -12.07
C VAL A 77 -0.31 15.71 -11.70
N ASP A 78 0.01 17.01 -11.64
CA ASP A 78 -0.99 18.05 -11.36
C ASP A 78 -2.10 18.02 -12.41
N HIS A 79 -1.77 17.95 -13.69
CA HIS A 79 -2.75 17.80 -14.78
C HIS A 79 -3.62 16.55 -14.60
N MET A 80 -3.04 15.40 -14.26
CA MET A 80 -3.78 14.16 -14.01
C MET A 80 -4.79 14.32 -12.89
N PHE A 81 -4.39 14.86 -11.73
CA PHE A 81 -5.28 15.03 -10.59
C PHE A 81 -6.34 16.11 -10.79
N ASP A 82 -6.03 17.17 -11.54
CA ASP A 82 -6.98 18.28 -11.78
C ASP A 82 -8.05 17.90 -12.80
N ASN A 83 -7.74 17.00 -13.75
CA ASN A 83 -8.64 16.61 -14.83
C ASN A 83 -9.28 15.21 -14.66
N SER A 84 -8.84 14.39 -13.68
CA SER A 84 -9.43 13.08 -13.46
C SER A 84 -10.78 13.17 -12.75
N VAL A 85 -11.74 12.38 -13.21
CA VAL A 85 -13.02 12.21 -12.52
C VAL A 85 -12.88 11.34 -11.25
N PHE A 86 -11.80 10.56 -11.17
CA PHE A 86 -11.56 9.65 -10.04
C PHE A 86 -11.07 10.36 -8.76
N VAL A 87 -11.01 11.67 -8.72
CA VAL A 87 -10.59 12.43 -7.52
C VAL A 87 -11.66 12.49 -6.44
N CYS A 88 -12.96 12.32 -6.78
CA CYS A 88 -14.04 12.26 -5.82
C CYS A 88 -15.22 11.40 -6.30
N LYS A 89 -16.01 10.88 -5.34
CA LYS A 89 -17.14 10.00 -5.60
C LYS A 89 -18.17 10.63 -6.54
N GLU A 90 -18.50 11.89 -6.32
CA GLU A 90 -19.53 12.62 -7.06
C GLU A 90 -19.21 12.68 -8.55
N LYS A 91 -17.97 13.04 -8.91
CA LYS A 91 -17.52 13.09 -10.31
C LYS A 91 -17.57 11.72 -10.98
N VAL A 92 -17.18 10.66 -10.28
CA VAL A 92 -17.27 9.29 -10.82
C VAL A 92 -18.72 8.92 -11.09
N MET A 93 -19.63 9.16 -10.14
CA MET A 93 -21.03 8.82 -10.28
C MET A 93 -21.70 9.63 -11.39
N GLU A 94 -21.35 10.89 -11.55
CA GLU A 94 -21.82 11.75 -12.64
C GLU A 94 -21.34 11.25 -14.00
N ALA A 95 -20.05 10.93 -14.11
CA ALA A 95 -19.44 10.42 -15.34
C ALA A 95 -20.05 9.07 -15.75
N VAL A 96 -20.33 8.17 -14.81
CA VAL A 96 -20.98 6.88 -15.09
C VAL A 96 -22.43 7.09 -15.54
N LYS A 97 -23.18 7.99 -14.91
CA LYS A 97 -24.56 8.31 -15.32
C LYS A 97 -24.61 8.99 -16.69
N GLY A 98 -23.60 9.80 -17.01
CA GLY A 98 -23.47 10.47 -18.31
C GLY A 98 -22.85 9.60 -19.40
N GLU A 99 -22.61 8.31 -19.14
CA GLU A 99 -21.96 7.37 -20.09
C GLU A 99 -20.62 7.87 -20.64
N ALA A 100 -19.87 8.62 -19.82
CA ALA A 100 -18.56 9.15 -20.22
C ALA A 100 -17.55 8.02 -20.45
N ASP A 101 -16.63 8.23 -21.40
CA ASP A 101 -15.52 7.30 -21.62
C ASP A 101 -14.46 7.41 -20.49
N LEU A 102 -14.66 6.66 -19.44
CA LEU A 102 -13.75 6.62 -18.29
C LEU A 102 -12.35 6.05 -18.63
N LYS A 103 -12.18 5.38 -19.76
CA LYS A 103 -10.86 4.90 -20.21
C LYS A 103 -9.98 6.04 -20.74
N ALA A 104 -10.60 7.12 -21.21
CA ALA A 104 -9.90 8.31 -21.65
C ALA A 104 -9.46 9.22 -20.48
N ASP A 105 -9.88 8.94 -19.26
CA ASP A 105 -9.46 9.67 -18.07
C ASP A 105 -7.94 9.57 -17.83
N PRO A 106 -7.25 10.67 -17.47
CA PRO A 106 -5.80 10.69 -17.30
C PRO A 106 -5.26 9.63 -16.32
N ALA A 107 -5.98 9.34 -15.23
CA ALA A 107 -5.57 8.30 -14.27
C ALA A 107 -5.76 6.89 -14.86
N ALA A 108 -6.82 6.67 -15.63
CA ALA A 108 -7.04 5.42 -16.35
C ALA A 108 -6.01 5.21 -17.48
N ALA A 109 -5.63 6.26 -18.18
CA ALA A 109 -4.60 6.24 -19.21
C ALA A 109 -3.21 5.88 -18.64
N LEU A 110 -2.83 6.45 -17.49
CA LEU A 110 -1.61 6.05 -16.77
C LEU A 110 -1.65 4.56 -16.40
N LEU A 111 -2.75 4.09 -15.84
CA LEU A 111 -2.94 2.68 -15.48
C LEU A 111 -2.81 1.77 -16.72
N ALA A 112 -3.48 2.11 -17.81
CA ALA A 112 -3.44 1.33 -19.05
C ALA A 112 -2.02 1.26 -19.65
N SER A 113 -1.28 2.37 -19.58
CA SER A 113 0.12 2.43 -20.01
C SER A 113 1.02 1.47 -19.24
N ILE A 114 0.86 1.40 -17.91
CA ILE A 114 1.61 0.47 -17.07
C ILE A 114 1.18 -0.98 -17.34
N GLN A 115 -0.12 -1.23 -17.45
CA GLN A 115 -0.65 -2.58 -17.71
C GLN A 115 -0.20 -3.16 -19.05
N LYS A 116 0.12 -2.32 -20.03
CA LYS A 116 0.60 -2.74 -21.35
C LYS A 116 1.99 -3.38 -21.29
N VAL A 117 2.89 -2.90 -20.43
CA VAL A 117 4.27 -3.45 -20.30
C VAL A 117 4.35 -4.60 -19.30
N GLN A 118 3.40 -4.72 -18.39
CA GLN A 118 3.40 -5.69 -17.30
C GLN A 118 3.46 -7.16 -17.75
N PRO A 119 2.72 -7.63 -18.80
CA PRO A 119 2.76 -9.03 -19.23
C PRO A 119 4.14 -9.48 -19.70
N GLU A 120 4.86 -8.63 -20.44
CA GLU A 120 6.22 -8.94 -20.90
C GLU A 120 7.20 -9.14 -19.74
N LEU A 121 7.11 -8.25 -18.74
CA LEU A 121 7.94 -8.32 -17.55
C LEU A 121 7.63 -9.58 -16.72
N ILE A 122 6.34 -9.91 -16.55
CA ILE A 122 5.91 -11.12 -15.85
C ILE A 122 6.40 -12.36 -16.58
N GLN A 123 6.29 -12.42 -17.90
CA GLN A 123 6.76 -13.55 -18.69
C GLN A 123 8.27 -13.75 -18.56
N ALA A 124 9.05 -12.67 -18.59
CA ALA A 124 10.50 -12.73 -18.40
C ALA A 124 10.85 -13.24 -16.99
N TYR A 125 10.13 -12.79 -15.96
CA TYR A 125 10.32 -13.21 -14.58
C TYR A 125 9.94 -14.66 -14.31
N THR A 126 8.90 -15.20 -15.00
CA THR A 126 8.36 -16.53 -14.71
C THR A 126 9.42 -17.63 -14.85
N LYS A 127 10.29 -17.55 -15.86
CA LYS A 127 11.37 -18.53 -16.06
C LYS A 127 12.37 -18.56 -14.89
N ASP A 128 12.69 -17.41 -14.33
CA ASP A 128 13.62 -17.30 -13.21
C ASP A 128 12.92 -17.61 -11.88
N ALA A 129 11.61 -17.35 -11.77
CA ALA A 129 10.80 -17.69 -10.60
C ALA A 129 10.76 -19.19 -10.32
N GLU A 130 10.69 -20.05 -11.35
CA GLU A 130 10.73 -21.50 -11.20
C GLU A 130 12.07 -21.96 -10.63
N LYS A 131 13.18 -21.49 -11.21
CA LYS A 131 14.53 -21.79 -10.71
C LYS A 131 14.74 -21.28 -9.28
N PHE A 132 14.24 -20.08 -8.99
CA PHE A 132 14.29 -19.52 -7.64
C PHE A 132 13.51 -20.38 -6.63
N ALA A 133 12.30 -20.84 -7.00
CA ALA A 133 11.48 -21.68 -6.15
C ALA A 133 12.17 -23.03 -5.84
N GLU A 134 12.81 -23.65 -6.85
CA GLU A 134 13.57 -24.88 -6.68
C GLU A 134 14.80 -24.66 -5.78
N GLY A 135 15.62 -23.66 -6.07
CA GLY A 135 16.78 -23.31 -5.24
C GLY A 135 16.40 -22.94 -3.81
N LYS A 136 15.28 -22.23 -3.60
CA LYS A 136 14.75 -21.93 -2.26
C LYS A 136 14.37 -23.20 -1.51
N LYS A 137 13.75 -24.18 -2.19
CA LYS A 137 13.39 -25.48 -1.59
C LYS A 137 14.62 -26.24 -1.13
N GLU A 138 15.67 -26.30 -1.96
CA GLU A 138 16.94 -26.94 -1.63
C GLU A 138 17.65 -26.23 -0.48
N TYR A 139 17.69 -24.91 -0.52
CA TYR A 139 18.27 -24.10 0.57
C TYR A 139 17.58 -24.35 1.92
N ILE A 140 16.24 -24.40 1.93
CA ILE A 140 15.48 -24.70 3.14
C ILE A 140 15.75 -26.11 3.61
N ALA A 141 15.78 -27.10 2.70
CA ALA A 141 16.10 -28.48 3.06
C ALA A 141 17.50 -28.60 3.69
N GLY A 142 18.50 -27.96 3.11
CA GLY A 142 19.85 -27.87 3.68
C GLY A 142 19.88 -27.22 5.06
N THR A 143 19.14 -26.13 5.24
CA THR A 143 19.00 -25.44 6.53
C THR A 143 18.40 -26.34 7.60
N LEU A 144 17.35 -27.11 7.26
CA LEU A 144 16.73 -28.06 8.18
C LEU A 144 17.69 -29.18 8.59
N VAL A 145 18.50 -29.67 7.66
CA VAL A 145 19.53 -30.67 7.97
C VAL A 145 20.62 -30.09 8.90
N MET A 146 21.05 -28.87 8.63
CA MET A 146 22.07 -28.18 9.42
C MET A 146 21.62 -27.89 10.85
N ARG A 147 20.34 -27.57 11.02
CA ARG A 147 19.70 -27.26 12.33
C ARG A 147 18.99 -28.45 12.96
N LYS A 148 19.38 -29.68 12.59
CA LYS A 148 18.78 -30.89 13.13
C LYS A 148 18.97 -30.96 14.66
N GLY A 149 17.84 -31.07 15.37
CA GLY A 149 17.80 -31.10 16.84
C GLY A 149 17.41 -29.77 17.49
N GLU A 150 17.30 -28.68 16.71
CA GLU A 150 16.71 -27.44 17.18
C GLU A 150 15.19 -27.45 17.01
N ALA A 151 14.47 -26.71 17.87
CA ALA A 151 13.03 -26.51 17.71
C ALA A 151 12.79 -25.53 16.54
N ILE A 152 12.38 -26.08 15.41
CA ILE A 152 12.02 -25.29 14.22
C ILE A 152 10.53 -25.49 13.96
N TYR A 153 9.77 -24.40 13.94
CA TYR A 153 8.35 -24.46 13.59
C TYR A 153 8.14 -24.00 12.15
N PRO A 154 7.14 -24.59 11.45
CA PRO A 154 6.79 -24.18 10.09
C PRO A 154 6.22 -22.76 10.06
N ASP A 155 6.31 -22.13 8.90
CA ASP A 155 5.57 -20.90 8.63
C ASP A 155 4.04 -21.13 8.66
N ALA A 156 3.28 -20.06 8.84
CA ALA A 156 1.81 -20.15 8.91
C ALA A 156 1.25 -20.66 7.57
N ASN A 157 0.41 -21.72 7.63
CA ASN A 157 -0.19 -22.41 6.49
C ASN A 157 -1.71 -22.58 6.64
N PHE A 158 -2.38 -21.61 7.25
CA PHE A 158 -3.80 -21.61 7.61
C PHE A 158 -4.19 -22.63 8.70
N THR A 159 -3.22 -23.26 9.35
CA THR A 159 -3.47 -24.03 10.58
C THR A 159 -3.36 -23.10 11.80
N MET A 160 -4.02 -23.49 12.88
CA MET A 160 -3.98 -22.73 14.13
C MET A 160 -2.56 -22.79 14.73
N ARG A 161 -2.00 -21.61 15.05
CA ARG A 161 -0.77 -21.49 15.82
C ARG A 161 -1.07 -20.81 17.15
N LEU A 162 -0.74 -21.47 18.24
CA LEU A 162 -0.83 -20.91 19.58
C LEU A 162 0.54 -20.38 20.01
N THR A 163 0.60 -19.13 20.42
CA THR A 163 1.75 -18.55 21.11
C THR A 163 1.34 -18.24 22.56
N TYR A 164 2.21 -18.57 23.48
CA TYR A 164 1.96 -18.31 24.91
C TYR A 164 3.27 -17.99 25.62
N GLY A 165 3.15 -17.37 26.79
CA GLY A 165 4.30 -17.04 27.62
C GLY A 165 3.86 -16.54 28.99
N THR A 166 4.83 -16.37 29.87
CA THR A 166 4.63 -15.76 31.18
C THR A 166 5.10 -14.33 31.14
N VAL A 167 4.33 -13.41 31.71
CA VAL A 167 4.73 -12.02 31.85
C VAL A 167 5.76 -11.91 32.97
N LEU A 168 6.99 -11.57 32.63
CA LEU A 168 8.13 -11.51 33.54
C LEU A 168 8.79 -10.12 33.50
N PRO A 169 9.45 -9.71 34.60
CA PRO A 169 10.31 -8.52 34.58
C PRO A 169 11.53 -8.75 33.68
N TYR A 170 12.15 -7.69 33.21
CA TYR A 170 13.40 -7.73 32.45
C TYR A 170 14.37 -6.62 32.86
N SER A 171 15.66 -6.86 32.67
CA SER A 171 16.72 -5.89 32.95
C SER A 171 17.34 -5.45 31.63
N PRO A 172 17.04 -4.24 31.12
CA PRO A 172 17.53 -3.77 29.83
C PRO A 172 19.01 -3.38 29.87
N ARG A 173 19.53 -3.05 31.06
CA ARG A 173 20.93 -2.67 31.32
C ARG A 173 21.27 -2.86 32.79
N ASP A 174 22.54 -2.72 33.12
CA ASP A 174 23.01 -2.79 34.50
C ASP A 174 22.27 -1.81 35.41
N ALA A 175 21.94 -2.26 36.64
CA ALA A 175 21.21 -1.53 37.68
C ALA A 175 19.79 -1.03 37.29
N VAL A 176 19.19 -1.51 36.19
CA VAL A 176 17.82 -1.18 35.78
C VAL A 176 16.98 -2.43 35.62
N GLN A 177 15.86 -2.50 36.34
CA GLN A 177 14.87 -3.56 36.23
C GLN A 177 13.49 -2.98 35.96
N TYR A 178 12.84 -3.44 34.87
CA TYR A 178 11.44 -3.15 34.61
C TYR A 178 10.57 -4.28 35.15
N LEU A 179 9.61 -3.91 35.99
CA LEU A 179 8.61 -4.86 36.51
C LEU A 179 7.60 -5.21 35.40
N HIS A 180 6.98 -6.38 35.56
CA HIS A 180 5.95 -6.87 34.63
C HIS A 180 4.56 -6.21 34.85
N TYR A 181 4.44 -5.27 35.75
CA TYR A 181 3.23 -4.50 36.06
C TYR A 181 3.57 -3.06 36.39
N THR A 182 2.60 -2.19 36.24
CA THR A 182 2.63 -0.79 36.69
C THR A 182 1.52 -0.55 37.70
N THR A 183 1.58 0.59 38.40
CA THR A 183 0.58 0.96 39.41
C THR A 183 -0.12 2.26 38.98
N LEU A 184 -1.26 2.56 39.63
CA LEU A 184 -1.96 3.83 39.43
C LEU A 184 -1.11 5.02 39.85
N ASP A 185 -0.25 4.83 40.86
CA ASP A 185 0.67 5.90 41.31
C ASP A 185 1.54 6.40 40.14
N GLY A 186 2.04 5.49 39.31
CA GLY A 186 2.82 5.87 38.11
C GLY A 186 2.00 6.61 37.04
N VAL A 187 0.69 6.39 36.98
CA VAL A 187 -0.21 7.16 36.10
C VAL A 187 -0.38 8.58 36.63
N MET A 188 -0.61 8.70 37.98
CA MET A 188 -0.75 10.01 38.63
C MET A 188 0.52 10.83 38.56
N GLU A 189 1.67 10.20 38.72
CA GLU A 189 3.00 10.88 38.66
C GLU A 189 3.27 11.52 37.28
N LYS A 190 2.72 10.90 36.22
CA LYS A 190 2.89 11.39 34.84
C LYS A 190 1.82 12.38 34.41
N GLU A 191 0.90 12.76 35.29
CA GLU A 191 -0.17 13.67 34.93
C GLU A 191 0.36 15.02 34.46
N ASP A 192 -0.10 15.42 33.27
CA ASP A 192 0.09 16.75 32.70
C ASP A 192 -1.23 17.28 32.15
N PRO A 193 -1.93 18.15 32.90
CA PRO A 193 -3.20 18.73 32.47
C PRO A 193 -3.10 19.59 31.19
N THR A 194 -1.88 19.96 30.78
CA THR A 194 -1.66 20.75 29.56
C THR A 194 -1.54 19.86 28.30
N ASN A 195 -1.35 18.55 28.49
CA ASN A 195 -1.21 17.60 27.42
C ASN A 195 -2.32 16.55 27.52
N TRP A 196 -3.24 16.55 26.53
CA TRP A 196 -4.39 15.65 26.48
C TRP A 196 -4.02 14.15 26.57
N GLU A 197 -2.80 13.75 26.12
CA GLU A 197 -2.32 12.36 26.21
C GLU A 197 -2.01 11.93 27.66
N PHE A 198 -1.73 12.89 28.53
CA PHE A 198 -1.35 12.66 29.93
C PHE A 198 -2.37 13.23 30.93
N GLU A 199 -3.55 13.64 30.44
CA GLU A 199 -4.63 14.07 31.33
C GLU A 199 -5.25 12.85 32.03
N VAL A 200 -5.23 12.86 33.37
CA VAL A 200 -5.85 11.79 34.18
C VAL A 200 -7.30 12.14 34.46
N PRO A 201 -8.26 11.30 34.01
CA PRO A 201 -9.68 11.54 34.29
C PRO A 201 -9.97 11.64 35.78
N ALA A 202 -10.82 12.62 36.18
CA ALA A 202 -11.18 12.83 37.59
C ALA A 202 -11.78 11.58 38.28
N ARG A 203 -12.43 10.71 37.49
CA ARG A 203 -12.97 9.44 38.00
C ARG A 203 -11.87 8.45 38.41
N LEU A 204 -10.68 8.57 37.83
CA LEU A 204 -9.56 7.69 38.13
C LEU A 204 -8.76 8.18 39.38
N LYS A 205 -8.76 9.49 39.62
CA LYS A 205 -8.22 10.12 40.83
C LYS A 205 -9.08 9.83 42.04
#